data_7632b107576d4be9dc475efba8fcdda8
#
_entry.id   7632b107576d4be9dc475efba8fcdda8
#
_cell.length_a   1.000
_cell.length_b   1.000
_cell.length_c   1.000
_cell.angle_alpha   90.00
_cell.angle_beta   90.00
_cell.angle_gamma   90.00
#
_symmetry.space_group_name_H-M   'P 1'
#
loop_
_entity.id
_entity.type
_entity.pdbx_description
1 polymer ?
#
loop_
_entity_poly.entity_id
_entity_poly.type
_entity_poly.pdbx_seq_one_letter_code
_entity_poly.pdbx_strand_id
1 'polypeptide(L)'
;MLGDQLLELVSSAKERVVIVAPFIKVDALQRVLDAIPISAGLHIDCVTRWRPEDIVDGVCDLEIFEVITDRANARLWRHPNLHAKFFRADQSCLLGSANLTGRALGWRLPTNLELLVELDMSRHELQAWETSLMSSCVSVTTELRDQIAHQAAD
;
A
#
# COMPACT_ATOMS: atom_id res chain seq x y z
N MET A 1 -15.08 6.28 -9.73
CA MET A 1 -14.73 5.89 -8.34
C MET A 1 -13.23 5.94 -8.15
N LEU A 2 -12.76 6.27 -6.97
CA LEU A 2 -11.32 6.36 -6.69
C LEU A 2 -10.61 5.04 -6.93
N GLY A 3 -11.25 3.93 -6.59
CA GLY A 3 -10.69 2.61 -6.84
C GLY A 3 -10.43 2.34 -8.32
N ASP A 4 -11.31 2.77 -9.18
CA ASP A 4 -11.12 2.60 -10.64
C ASP A 4 -9.93 3.42 -11.13
N GLN A 5 -9.76 4.62 -10.60
CA GLN A 5 -8.61 5.48 -10.91
C GLN A 5 -7.30 4.81 -10.47
N LEU A 6 -7.29 4.21 -9.29
CA LEU A 6 -6.12 3.48 -8.78
C LEU A 6 -5.82 2.25 -9.65
N LEU A 7 -6.83 1.46 -9.99
CA LEU A 7 -6.64 0.27 -10.85
C LEU A 7 -6.09 0.66 -12.23
N GLU A 8 -6.61 1.75 -12.81
CA GLU A 8 -6.11 2.25 -14.08
C GLU A 8 -4.64 2.65 -13.98
N LEU A 9 -4.27 3.35 -12.91
CA LEU A 9 -2.87 3.75 -12.69
C LEU A 9 -1.95 2.53 -12.66
N VAL A 10 -2.24 1.55 -11.81
CA VAL A 10 -1.32 0.41 -11.61
C VAL A 10 -1.32 -0.55 -12.79
N SER A 11 -2.41 -0.60 -13.58
CA SER A 11 -2.48 -1.48 -14.75
C SER A 11 -1.53 -1.06 -15.85
N SER A 12 -1.08 0.18 -15.87
CA SER A 12 -0.14 0.70 -16.86
C SER A 12 1.33 0.54 -16.44
N ALA A 13 1.60 0.01 -15.25
CA ALA A 13 2.95 -0.08 -14.69
C ALA A 13 3.85 -1.01 -15.51
N LYS A 14 5.11 -0.60 -15.69
CA LYS A 14 6.13 -1.35 -16.43
C LYS A 14 7.36 -1.65 -15.59
N GLU A 15 7.71 -0.78 -14.65
CA GLU A 15 8.95 -0.89 -13.89
C GLU A 15 8.73 -0.93 -12.39
N ARG A 16 7.87 -0.07 -11.86
CA ARG A 16 7.75 0.10 -10.42
C ARG A 16 6.35 0.49 -9.98
N VAL A 17 5.87 -0.21 -8.93
CA VAL A 17 4.67 0.18 -8.20
C VAL A 17 5.05 0.37 -6.74
N VAL A 18 4.61 1.47 -6.14
CA VAL A 18 4.76 1.76 -4.72
C VAL A 18 3.37 1.99 -4.14
N ILE A 19 3.02 1.21 -3.14
CA ILE A 19 1.71 1.28 -2.47
C ILE A 19 1.98 1.69 -1.04
N VAL A 20 1.47 2.86 -0.63
CA VAL A 20 1.72 3.39 0.71
C VAL A 20 0.39 3.77 1.35
N ALA A 21 0.03 3.09 2.44
CA ALA A 21 -1.14 3.43 3.24
C ALA A 21 -1.00 2.88 4.66
N PRO A 22 -1.39 3.64 5.69
CA PRO A 22 -1.38 3.12 7.06
C PRO A 22 -2.30 1.92 7.23
N PHE A 23 -3.48 1.95 6.59
CA PHE A 23 -4.49 0.90 6.70
C PHE A 23 -4.66 0.19 5.36
N ILE A 24 -4.45 -1.12 5.38
CA ILE A 24 -4.55 -1.98 4.19
C ILE A 24 -5.38 -3.21 4.53
N LYS A 25 -6.46 -3.41 3.77
CA LYS A 25 -7.29 -4.61 3.87
C LYS A 25 -6.92 -5.59 2.76
N VAL A 26 -6.96 -6.87 3.08
CA VAL A 26 -6.55 -7.94 2.16
C VAL A 26 -7.33 -7.88 0.85
N ASP A 27 -8.64 -7.70 0.90
CA ASP A 27 -9.49 -7.70 -0.30
C ASP A 27 -9.12 -6.55 -1.25
N ALA A 28 -8.88 -5.35 -0.70
CA ALA A 28 -8.47 -4.20 -1.50
C ALA A 28 -7.06 -4.38 -2.08
N LEU A 29 -6.12 -4.89 -1.27
CA LEU A 29 -4.76 -5.16 -1.72
C LEU A 29 -4.74 -6.19 -2.85
N GLN A 30 -5.48 -7.29 -2.69
CA GLN A 30 -5.54 -8.34 -3.72
C GLN A 30 -6.09 -7.79 -5.03
N ARG A 31 -7.11 -6.94 -4.95
CA ARG A 31 -7.70 -6.33 -6.13
C ARG A 31 -6.71 -5.45 -6.89
N VAL A 32 -5.90 -4.68 -6.16
CA VAL A 32 -4.84 -3.85 -6.76
C VAL A 32 -3.75 -4.72 -7.37
N LEU A 33 -3.27 -5.74 -6.63
CA LEU A 33 -2.23 -6.64 -7.14
C LEU A 33 -2.68 -7.35 -8.42
N ASP A 34 -3.93 -7.79 -8.48
CA ASP A 34 -4.48 -8.47 -9.66
C ASP A 34 -4.50 -7.54 -10.88
N ALA A 35 -4.55 -6.24 -10.69
CA ALA A 35 -4.52 -5.25 -11.77
C ALA A 35 -3.09 -4.91 -12.23
N ILE A 36 -2.08 -5.22 -11.42
CA ILE A 36 -0.68 -4.96 -11.76
C ILE A 36 -0.16 -6.05 -12.70
N PRO A 37 0.43 -5.70 -13.87
CA PRO A 37 0.98 -6.70 -14.78
C PRO A 37 2.03 -7.58 -14.12
N ILE A 38 2.09 -8.85 -14.50
CA ILE A 38 3.13 -9.77 -14.07
C ILE A 38 4.28 -9.69 -15.07
N SER A 39 5.42 -9.14 -14.62
CA SER A 39 6.60 -8.95 -15.46
C SER A 39 7.85 -9.04 -14.60
N ALA A 40 8.89 -9.70 -15.10
CA ALA A 40 10.14 -9.89 -14.37
C ALA A 40 10.84 -8.57 -14.01
N GLY A 41 10.63 -7.52 -14.81
CA GLY A 41 11.23 -6.21 -14.56
C GLY A 41 10.39 -5.28 -13.70
N LEU A 42 9.22 -5.72 -13.25
CA LEU A 42 8.32 -4.89 -12.44
C LEU A 42 8.48 -5.22 -10.98
N HIS A 43 8.83 -4.21 -10.16
CA HIS A 43 8.99 -4.34 -8.71
C HIS A 43 7.86 -3.64 -7.98
N ILE A 44 7.38 -4.27 -6.90
CA ILE A 44 6.29 -3.75 -6.07
C ILE A 44 6.80 -3.59 -4.64
N ASP A 45 6.68 -2.36 -4.12
CA ASP A 45 6.94 -2.06 -2.72
C ASP A 45 5.65 -1.59 -2.08
N CYS A 46 5.25 -2.27 -1.00
CA CYS A 46 4.06 -1.93 -0.23
C CYS A 46 4.50 -1.51 1.16
N VAL A 47 4.12 -0.31 1.59
CA VAL A 47 4.49 0.24 2.89
C VAL A 47 3.23 0.49 3.71
N THR A 48 3.21 -0.02 4.93
CA THR A 48 2.07 0.12 5.83
C THR A 48 2.53 0.49 7.24
N ARG A 49 1.62 0.99 8.07
CA ARG A 49 1.91 1.30 9.47
C ARG A 49 1.92 0.02 10.32
N TRP A 50 0.92 -0.79 10.17
CA TRP A 50 0.82 -2.15 10.71
C TRP A 50 1.15 -2.24 12.20
N ARG A 51 0.50 -1.40 12.99
CA ARG A 51 0.60 -1.47 14.45
C ARG A 51 -0.29 -2.59 14.97
N PRO A 52 0.06 -3.23 16.10
CA PRO A 52 -0.84 -4.22 16.71
C PRO A 52 -2.26 -3.68 16.93
N GLU A 53 -2.40 -2.41 17.34
CA GLU A 53 -3.70 -1.76 17.53
C GLU A 53 -4.50 -1.72 16.23
N ASP A 54 -3.86 -1.49 15.10
CA ASP A 54 -4.51 -1.43 13.80
C ASP A 54 -5.08 -2.80 13.40
N ILE A 55 -4.39 -3.88 13.76
CA ILE A 55 -4.85 -5.25 13.52
C ILE A 55 -6.05 -5.56 14.41
N VAL A 56 -5.95 -5.25 15.70
CA VAL A 56 -7.04 -5.47 16.68
C VAL A 56 -8.30 -4.71 16.27
N ASP A 57 -8.15 -3.47 15.83
CA ASP A 57 -9.27 -2.63 15.41
C ASP A 57 -9.86 -3.05 14.05
N GLY A 58 -9.22 -3.97 13.35
CA GLY A 58 -9.71 -4.47 12.07
C GLY A 58 -9.54 -3.49 10.90
N VAL A 59 -8.76 -2.43 11.07
CA VAL A 59 -8.52 -1.44 10.00
C VAL A 59 -7.35 -1.83 9.11
N CYS A 60 -6.53 -2.78 9.56
CA CYS A 60 -5.41 -3.33 8.79
C CYS A 60 -5.37 -4.85 9.00
N ASP A 61 -5.12 -5.60 7.96
CA ASP A 61 -5.08 -7.06 8.03
C ASP A 61 -3.65 -7.57 8.17
N LEU A 62 -3.47 -8.54 9.06
CA LEU A 62 -2.19 -9.21 9.26
C LEU A 62 -1.80 -10.01 8.01
N GLU A 63 -2.77 -10.58 7.32
CA GLU A 63 -2.61 -11.49 6.18
C GLU A 63 -2.08 -10.78 4.92
N ILE A 64 -1.97 -9.46 4.93
CA ILE A 64 -1.35 -8.74 3.80
C ILE A 64 0.09 -9.20 3.57
N PHE A 65 0.76 -9.69 4.62
CA PHE A 65 2.12 -10.21 4.50
C PHE A 65 2.19 -11.40 3.52
N GLU A 66 1.29 -12.38 3.68
CA GLU A 66 1.25 -13.54 2.81
C GLU A 66 0.86 -13.16 1.38
N VAL A 67 -0.09 -12.25 1.23
CA VAL A 67 -0.53 -11.76 -0.08
C VAL A 67 0.63 -11.12 -0.84
N ILE A 68 1.43 -10.30 -0.17
CA ILE A 68 2.60 -9.67 -0.79
C ILE A 68 3.70 -10.69 -1.07
N THR A 69 4.02 -11.55 -0.11
CA THR A 69 5.13 -12.50 -0.26
C THR A 69 4.85 -13.57 -1.31
N ASP A 70 3.58 -13.86 -1.58
CA ASP A 70 3.19 -14.78 -2.65
C ASP A 70 3.37 -14.17 -4.05
N ARG A 71 3.57 -12.85 -4.14
CA ARG A 71 3.79 -12.17 -5.42
C ARG A 71 5.29 -12.00 -5.67
N ALA A 72 5.74 -12.45 -6.86
CA ALA A 72 7.14 -12.29 -7.26
C ALA A 72 7.51 -10.79 -7.35
N ASN A 73 8.71 -10.45 -6.90
CA ASN A 73 9.26 -9.09 -6.92
C ASN A 73 8.45 -8.08 -6.09
N ALA A 74 7.71 -8.56 -5.09
CA ALA A 74 6.94 -7.71 -4.19
C ALA A 74 7.47 -7.82 -2.77
N ARG A 75 7.53 -6.69 -2.06
CA ARG A 75 7.98 -6.61 -0.66
C ARG A 75 7.03 -5.79 0.17
N LEU A 76 6.86 -6.23 1.42
CA LEU A 76 6.14 -5.48 2.44
C LEU A 76 7.13 -4.78 3.37
N TRP A 77 6.87 -3.51 3.64
CA TRP A 77 7.66 -2.64 4.51
C TRP A 77 6.76 -2.08 5.60
N ARG A 78 7.35 -1.77 6.74
CA ARG A 78 6.63 -1.21 7.88
C ARG A 78 7.26 0.10 8.34
N HIS A 79 6.41 1.08 8.60
CA HIS A 79 6.79 2.33 9.26
C HIS A 79 5.73 2.66 10.32
N PRO A 80 6.05 2.56 11.64
CA PRO A 80 5.04 2.68 12.70
C PRO A 80 4.40 4.06 12.83
N ASN A 81 4.98 5.09 12.21
CA ASN A 81 4.47 6.45 12.24
C ASN A 81 3.88 6.90 10.89
N LEU A 82 3.69 5.97 9.97
CA LEU A 82 3.13 6.28 8.65
C LEU A 82 1.70 6.81 8.78
N HIS A 83 1.42 7.93 8.09
CA HIS A 83 0.06 8.45 7.95
C HIS A 83 -0.25 8.84 6.50
N ALA A 84 0.73 8.92 5.63
CA ALA A 84 0.56 9.28 4.23
C ALA A 84 -0.14 8.19 3.43
N LYS A 85 -0.89 8.59 2.40
CA LYS A 85 -1.51 7.70 1.42
C LYS A 85 -0.99 8.11 0.05
N PHE A 86 -0.25 7.19 -0.58
CA PHE A 86 0.49 7.46 -1.80
C PHE A 86 0.57 6.18 -2.63
N PHE A 87 0.20 6.29 -3.91
CA PHE A 87 0.19 5.16 -4.84
C PHE A 87 0.91 5.58 -6.11
N ARG A 88 1.96 4.86 -6.46
CA ARG A 88 2.80 5.20 -7.61
C ARG A 88 2.86 4.05 -8.60
N ALA A 89 2.79 4.38 -9.89
CA ALA A 89 3.14 3.49 -10.99
C ALA A 89 4.07 4.25 -11.93
N ASP A 90 5.32 3.83 -12.00
CA ASP A 90 6.38 4.46 -12.81
C ASP A 90 6.52 5.96 -12.49
N GLN A 91 6.17 6.85 -13.43
CA GLN A 91 6.33 8.28 -13.25
C GLN A 91 5.06 9.00 -12.78
N SER A 92 3.96 8.26 -12.59
CA SER A 92 2.70 8.86 -12.15
C SER A 92 2.34 8.38 -10.75
N CYS A 93 1.69 9.24 -9.97
CA CYS A 93 1.23 8.86 -8.64
C CYS A 93 -0.12 9.48 -8.30
N LEU A 94 -0.83 8.83 -7.39
CA LEU A 94 -2.04 9.35 -6.75
C LEU A 94 -1.75 9.53 -5.27
N LEU A 95 -2.13 10.65 -4.72
CA LEU A 95 -1.99 10.88 -3.28
C LEU A 95 -3.17 11.68 -2.74
N GLY A 96 -3.47 11.47 -1.47
CA GLY A 96 -4.60 12.13 -0.82
C GLY A 96 -4.99 11.46 0.47
N SER A 97 -6.29 11.32 0.68
CA SER A 97 -6.83 10.83 1.94
C SER A 97 -7.15 9.33 1.98
N ALA A 98 -7.22 8.66 0.83
CA ALA A 98 -7.74 7.29 0.74
C ALA A 98 -6.71 6.24 1.17
N ASN A 99 -7.06 5.43 2.18
CA ASN A 99 -6.36 4.21 2.51
C ASN A 99 -6.65 3.10 1.49
N LEU A 100 -5.88 2.02 1.53
CA LEU A 100 -6.12 0.86 0.68
C LEU A 100 -7.18 -0.04 1.35
N THR A 101 -8.41 0.44 1.34
CA THR A 101 -9.57 -0.24 1.90
C THR A 101 -10.76 -0.11 0.96
N GLY A 102 -11.69 -1.06 1.07
CA GLY A 102 -12.88 -1.06 0.22
C GLY A 102 -13.72 0.21 0.37
N ARG A 103 -13.88 0.70 1.60
CA ARG A 103 -14.67 1.92 1.86
C ARG A 103 -14.00 3.17 1.32
N ALA A 104 -12.69 3.27 1.43
CA ALA A 104 -11.95 4.44 0.96
C ALA A 104 -11.97 4.53 -0.58
N LEU A 105 -11.94 3.39 -1.25
CA LEU A 105 -11.82 3.32 -2.70
C LEU A 105 -13.17 3.16 -3.43
N GLY A 106 -14.27 3.13 -2.67
CA GLY A 106 -15.60 3.05 -3.24
C GLY A 106 -16.02 1.64 -3.65
N TRP A 107 -15.33 0.62 -3.18
CA TRP A 107 -15.63 -0.78 -3.48
C TRP A 107 -16.53 -1.44 -2.44
N ARG A 108 -16.80 -0.74 -1.34
CA ARG A 108 -17.61 -1.25 -0.24
C ARG A 108 -18.47 -0.15 0.35
N LEU A 109 -19.73 -0.47 0.65
CA LEU A 109 -20.67 0.47 1.28
C LEU A 109 -20.59 0.39 2.80
N PRO A 110 -20.80 1.47 3.52
CA PRO A 110 -20.91 2.84 2.99
C PRO A 110 -19.55 3.36 2.53
N THR A 111 -19.53 4.07 1.41
CA THR A 111 -18.30 4.65 0.85
C THR A 111 -17.88 5.88 1.63
N ASN A 112 -16.60 6.00 1.98
CA ASN A 112 -16.07 7.23 2.56
C ASN A 112 -16.02 8.34 1.52
N LEU A 113 -16.10 9.57 1.99
CA LEU A 113 -15.79 10.74 1.14
C LEU A 113 -14.28 10.97 1.19
N GLU A 114 -13.61 10.68 0.09
CA GLU A 114 -12.14 10.72 -0.01
C GLU A 114 -11.71 11.51 -1.23
N LEU A 115 -10.44 11.87 -1.25
CA LEU A 115 -9.82 12.59 -2.36
C LEU A 115 -8.48 11.97 -2.72
N LEU A 116 -8.24 11.77 -4.02
CA LEU A 116 -6.93 11.42 -4.58
C LEU A 116 -6.61 12.37 -5.72
N VAL A 117 -5.39 12.88 -5.75
CA VAL A 117 -4.89 13.80 -6.77
C VAL A 117 -3.76 13.11 -7.53
N GLU A 118 -3.79 13.21 -8.86
CA GLU A 118 -2.71 12.67 -9.70
C GLU A 118 -1.60 13.70 -9.87
N LEU A 119 -0.36 13.27 -9.63
CA LEU A 119 0.84 14.08 -9.80
C LEU A 119 1.90 13.29 -10.55
N ASP A 120 2.90 14.02 -11.06
CA ASP A 120 4.04 13.44 -11.75
C ASP A 120 5.23 13.33 -10.79
N MET A 121 5.96 12.22 -10.86
CA MET A 121 7.13 11.96 -10.02
C MET A 121 8.35 12.82 -10.35
N SER A 122 8.27 13.67 -11.38
CA SER A 122 9.34 14.65 -11.65
C SER A 122 9.42 15.75 -10.57
N ARG A 123 8.41 15.86 -9.70
CA ARG A 123 8.45 16.82 -8.59
C ARG A 123 9.49 16.40 -7.56
N HIS A 124 10.41 17.31 -7.25
CA HIS A 124 11.48 17.04 -6.28
C HIS A 124 10.95 16.69 -4.89
N GLU A 125 9.88 17.32 -4.46
CA GLU A 125 9.26 17.07 -3.15
C GLU A 125 8.82 15.62 -3.01
N LEU A 126 8.24 15.04 -4.08
CA LEU A 126 7.78 13.65 -4.07
C LEU A 126 8.95 12.68 -4.08
N GLN A 127 9.98 12.95 -4.88
CA GLN A 127 11.18 12.13 -4.93
C GLN A 127 11.89 12.10 -3.58
N ALA A 128 12.05 13.27 -2.96
CA ALA A 128 12.70 13.40 -1.66
C ALA A 128 11.89 12.69 -0.57
N TRP A 129 10.57 12.84 -0.59
CA TRP A 129 9.68 12.19 0.37
C TRP A 129 9.76 10.67 0.25
N GLU A 130 9.69 10.14 -0.98
CA GLU A 130 9.75 8.69 -1.20
C GLU A 130 11.09 8.11 -0.75
N THR A 131 12.20 8.79 -1.06
CA THR A 131 13.53 8.39 -0.62
C THR A 131 13.60 8.35 0.91
N SER A 132 13.09 9.37 1.58
CA SER A 132 13.05 9.45 3.03
C SER A 132 12.20 8.32 3.63
N LEU A 133 11.05 8.04 3.06
CA LEU A 133 10.19 6.93 3.48
C LEU A 133 10.93 5.60 3.38
N MET A 134 11.47 5.29 2.21
CA MET A 134 12.10 3.99 1.97
C MET A 134 13.35 3.79 2.82
N SER A 135 14.07 4.87 3.17
CA SER A 135 15.25 4.78 4.03
C SER A 135 14.89 4.62 5.51
N SER A 136 13.66 4.95 5.92
CA SER A 136 13.22 4.88 7.32
C SER A 136 12.27 3.72 7.62
N CYS A 137 11.82 3.00 6.61
CA CYS A 137 10.95 1.83 6.83
C CYS A 137 11.78 0.55 6.97
N VAL A 138 11.17 -0.48 7.55
CA VAL A 138 11.80 -1.77 7.82
C VAL A 138 11.12 -2.85 6.98
N SER A 139 11.91 -3.69 6.31
CA SER A 139 11.39 -4.83 5.58
C SER A 139 10.74 -5.82 6.53
N VAL A 140 9.52 -6.23 6.23
CA VAL A 140 8.79 -7.17 7.08
C VAL A 140 9.30 -8.59 6.80
N THR A 141 9.78 -9.23 7.86
CA THR A 141 10.21 -10.61 7.88
C THR A 141 9.13 -11.48 8.53
N THR A 142 9.25 -12.80 8.39
CA THR A 142 8.38 -13.74 9.08
C THR A 142 8.43 -13.53 10.60
N GLU A 143 9.61 -13.24 11.15
CA GLU A 143 9.80 -12.99 12.58
C GLU A 143 9.03 -11.73 13.03
N LEU A 144 9.13 -10.65 12.25
CA LEU A 144 8.40 -9.41 12.57
C LEU A 144 6.89 -9.64 12.45
N ARG A 145 6.46 -10.34 11.41
CA ARG A 145 5.04 -10.69 11.22
C ARG A 145 4.50 -11.46 12.43
N ASP A 146 5.25 -12.46 12.90
CA ASP A 146 4.84 -13.27 14.04
C ASP A 146 4.85 -12.45 15.34
N GLN A 147 5.79 -11.54 15.50
CA GLN A 147 5.84 -10.64 16.64
C GLN A 147 4.61 -9.73 16.67
N ILE A 148 4.24 -9.14 15.54
CA ILE A 148 3.05 -8.28 15.44
C ILE A 148 1.78 -9.09 15.73
N ALA A 149 1.68 -10.31 15.18
CA ALA A 149 0.55 -11.20 15.44
C ALA A 149 0.42 -11.52 16.93
N HIS A 150 1.52 -11.81 17.60
CA HIS A 150 1.54 -12.10 19.04
C HIS A 150 1.11 -10.89 19.86
N GLN A 151 1.63 -9.71 19.54
CA GLN A 151 1.25 -8.47 20.23
C GLN A 151 -0.23 -8.13 20.02
N ALA A 152 -0.78 -8.39 18.85
CA ALA A 152 -2.19 -8.14 18.56
C ALA A 152 -3.11 -9.13 19.30
N ALA A 153 -2.64 -10.33 19.63
CA ALA A 153 -3.41 -11.33 20.36
C ALA A 153 -3.47 -11.05 21.87
N ASP A 154 -2.54 -10.28 22.41
CA ASP A 154 -2.51 -9.88 23.82
C ASP A 154 -3.44 -8.69 24.07
#